data_8e937ad156fbc4507afb4f3c6ae77efb
#
_entry.id   8e937ad156fbc4507afb4f3c6ae77efb
#
_cell.length_a   1.000
_cell.length_b   1.000
_cell.length_c   1.000
_cell.angle_alpha   90.00
_cell.angle_beta   90.00
_cell.angle_gamma   90.00
#
_symmetry.space_group_name_H-M   'P 1'
#
loop_
_entity.id
_entity.type
_entity.pdbx_description
1 polymer ?
#
loop_
_entity_poly.entity_id
_entity_poly.type
_entity_poly.pdbx_seq_one_letter_code
_entity_poly.pdbx_strand_id
1 'polypeptide(L)'
;MKKFFSALLICVALVSVSKAQDPNFSQFFASPLTLNPALTGKFDGVFRVAGNYRNQWPTISNAFVTKTVSVDFGVLKNRLAEIDQMGVGILGVTDNAGDGILVTNYGGISLAYHKGLDENGYHQIGAGFQTTLASKRLDITKVKFEDQLTPLGFTGVTSEIFTNKQINVNYVD
;
A
#
# COMPACT_ATOMS: atom_id res chain seq x y z
N MET A 1 -21.16 0.01 31.65
CA MET A 1 -21.75 -0.70 30.49
C MET A 1 -22.10 0.26 29.33
N LYS A 2 -22.82 1.39 29.55
CA LYS A 2 -23.18 2.33 28.47
C LYS A 2 -21.97 2.91 27.69
N LYS A 3 -20.88 3.29 28.40
CA LYS A 3 -19.65 3.81 27.75
C LYS A 3 -18.92 2.75 26.89
N PHE A 4 -18.93 1.50 27.32
CA PHE A 4 -18.36 0.39 26.55
C PHE A 4 -19.17 0.10 25.28
N PHE A 5 -20.50 0.15 25.37
CA PHE A 5 -21.40 -0.04 24.23
C PHE A 5 -21.27 1.10 23.21
N SER A 6 -21.10 2.35 23.69
CA SER A 6 -20.85 3.50 22.81
C SER A 6 -19.50 3.40 22.09
N ALA A 7 -18.44 2.98 22.78
CA ALA A 7 -17.13 2.77 22.17
C ALA A 7 -17.16 1.65 21.10
N LEU A 8 -17.85 0.54 21.39
CA LEU A 8 -18.03 -0.55 20.45
C LEU A 8 -18.82 -0.10 19.21
N LEU A 9 -19.87 0.69 19.39
CA LEU A 9 -20.69 1.21 18.29
C LEU A 9 -19.89 2.16 17.38
N ILE A 10 -19.02 3.00 17.96
CA ILE A 10 -18.12 3.89 17.22
C ILE A 10 -17.09 3.06 16.43
N CYS A 11 -16.50 2.01 17.02
CA CYS A 11 -15.57 1.13 16.31
C CYS A 11 -16.24 0.42 15.12
N VAL A 12 -17.46 -0.06 15.28
CA VAL A 12 -18.22 -0.71 14.19
C VAL A 12 -18.60 0.28 13.09
N ALA A 13 -18.93 1.52 13.43
CA ALA A 13 -19.26 2.55 12.45
C ALA A 13 -18.05 2.99 11.60
N LEU A 14 -16.83 2.89 12.11
CA LEU A 14 -15.59 3.23 11.39
C LEU A 14 -15.18 2.17 10.36
N VAL A 15 -15.64 0.93 10.49
CA VAL A 15 -15.26 -0.18 9.58
C VAL A 15 -15.98 -0.14 8.23
N SER A 16 -17.10 0.58 8.13
CA SER A 16 -17.98 0.53 6.95
C SER A 16 -17.53 1.36 5.74
N VAL A 17 -16.39 2.06 5.79
CA VAL A 17 -15.93 3.01 4.73
C VAL A 17 -14.61 2.58 4.07
N SER A 18 -14.01 1.46 4.47
CA SER A 18 -12.72 1.03 3.94
C SER A 18 -12.90 0.38 2.56
N LYS A 19 -12.42 1.05 1.51
CA LYS A 19 -12.24 0.50 0.16
C LYS A 19 -10.74 0.42 -0.10
N ALA A 20 -10.10 -0.67 0.33
CA ALA A 20 -8.69 -0.91 0.09
C ALA A 20 -8.52 -1.83 -1.12
N GLN A 21 -7.75 -1.43 -2.10
CA GLN A 21 -7.20 -2.25 -3.17
C GLN A 21 -5.69 -2.06 -3.18
N ASP A 22 -5.00 -2.72 -2.24
CA ASP A 22 -3.55 -2.70 -2.17
C ASP A 22 -2.94 -3.82 -3.02
N PRO A 23 -1.77 -3.60 -3.64
CA PRO A 23 -1.08 -4.63 -4.38
C PRO A 23 -0.60 -5.74 -3.44
N ASN A 24 -1.07 -6.96 -3.68
CA ASN A 24 -0.69 -8.13 -2.91
C ASN A 24 0.58 -8.77 -3.49
N PHE A 25 1.53 -9.09 -2.61
CA PHE A 25 2.74 -9.84 -2.94
C PHE A 25 2.58 -11.32 -2.56
N SER A 26 3.15 -12.23 -3.37
CA SER A 26 3.18 -13.65 -3.04
C SER A 26 3.96 -13.91 -1.74
N GLN A 27 5.01 -13.12 -1.50
CA GLN A 27 5.78 -13.10 -0.25
C GLN A 27 5.42 -11.85 0.55
N PHE A 28 4.20 -11.80 1.07
CA PHE A 28 3.66 -10.64 1.80
C PHE A 28 4.51 -10.22 3.01
N PHE A 29 5.16 -11.20 3.68
CA PHE A 29 6.04 -10.95 4.84
C PHE A 29 7.31 -10.18 4.48
N ALA A 30 7.74 -10.19 3.20
CA ALA A 30 8.88 -9.42 2.73
C ALA A 30 8.56 -7.93 2.49
N SER A 31 7.29 -7.52 2.62
CA SER A 31 6.85 -6.12 2.51
C SER A 31 6.00 -5.73 3.73
N PRO A 32 6.59 -5.65 4.92
CA PRO A 32 5.84 -5.52 6.16
C PRO A 32 5.01 -4.24 6.26
N LEU A 33 5.50 -3.10 5.76
CA LEU A 33 4.80 -1.82 5.83
C LEU A 33 3.60 -1.74 4.88
N THR A 34 3.62 -2.49 3.78
CA THR A 34 2.45 -2.61 2.89
C THR A 34 1.43 -3.61 3.40
N LEU A 35 1.85 -4.53 4.27
CA LEU A 35 0.97 -5.53 4.85
C LEU A 35 0.17 -4.97 6.03
N ASN A 36 0.87 -4.35 6.98
CA ASN A 36 0.25 -3.82 8.20
C ASN A 36 1.14 -2.74 8.83
N PRO A 37 0.65 -1.51 8.99
CA PRO A 37 1.39 -0.44 9.66
C PRO A 37 1.89 -0.79 11.06
N ALA A 38 1.17 -1.66 11.78
CA ALA A 38 1.60 -2.14 13.09
C ALA A 38 2.89 -2.97 13.07
N LEU A 39 3.42 -3.34 11.91
CA LEU A 39 4.72 -4.02 11.79
C LEU A 39 5.91 -3.07 11.70
N THR A 40 5.66 -1.76 11.67
CA THR A 40 6.70 -0.73 11.63
C THR A 40 7.56 -0.79 12.88
N GLY A 41 8.88 -0.88 12.69
CA GLY A 41 9.85 -0.97 13.79
C GLY A 41 9.86 -2.31 14.54
N LYS A 42 9.06 -3.29 14.12
CA LYS A 42 8.99 -4.63 14.71
C LYS A 42 9.98 -5.57 14.05
N PHE A 43 11.22 -5.52 14.47
CA PHE A 43 12.31 -6.38 14.01
C PHE A 43 13.50 -6.29 14.97
N ASP A 44 14.38 -7.28 14.90
CA ASP A 44 15.65 -7.29 15.61
C ASP A 44 16.69 -6.51 14.81
N GLY A 45 17.08 -5.33 15.31
CA GLY A 45 18.05 -4.48 14.65
C GLY A 45 17.84 -3.00 14.93
N VAL A 46 18.63 -2.16 14.26
CA VAL A 46 18.55 -0.69 14.36
C VAL A 46 17.61 -0.12 13.32
N PHE A 47 17.71 -0.62 12.10
CA PHE A 47 16.85 -0.26 10.97
C PHE A 47 16.61 -1.46 10.07
N ARG A 48 15.52 -1.43 9.32
CA ARG A 48 15.20 -2.42 8.29
C ARG A 48 14.98 -1.70 6.97
N VAL A 49 15.57 -2.24 5.90
CA VAL A 49 15.28 -1.84 4.52
C VAL A 49 14.66 -3.04 3.82
N ALA A 50 13.51 -2.85 3.20
CA ALA A 50 12.86 -3.89 2.41
C ALA A 50 12.55 -3.35 1.01
N GLY A 51 12.82 -4.17 -0.01
CA GLY A 51 12.51 -3.87 -1.40
C GLY A 51 11.90 -5.08 -2.08
N ASN A 52 10.82 -4.87 -2.83
CA ASN A 52 10.14 -5.94 -3.55
C ASN A 52 9.89 -5.54 -5.00
N TYR A 53 10.06 -6.50 -5.87
CA TYR A 53 9.73 -6.41 -7.28
C TYR A 53 8.84 -7.58 -7.66
N ARG A 54 7.66 -7.28 -8.19
CA ARG A 54 6.73 -8.27 -8.71
C ARG A 54 6.47 -7.98 -10.17
N ASN A 55 6.64 -9.00 -11.00
CA ASN A 55 6.23 -8.96 -12.40
C ASN A 55 5.28 -10.13 -12.64
N GLN A 56 4.02 -9.83 -12.89
CA GLN A 56 2.99 -10.83 -13.14
C GLN A 56 2.66 -10.85 -14.63
N TRP A 57 2.69 -12.07 -15.22
CA TRP A 57 2.47 -12.34 -16.64
C TRP A 57 3.45 -11.58 -17.56
N PRO A 58 4.76 -11.75 -17.36
CA PRO A 58 5.79 -11.00 -18.10
C PRO A 58 5.74 -11.24 -19.61
N THR A 59 5.16 -12.36 -20.04
CA THR A 59 4.98 -12.71 -21.47
C THR A 59 3.80 -11.99 -22.12
N ILE A 60 2.93 -11.35 -21.35
CA ILE A 60 1.76 -10.62 -21.80
C ILE A 60 2.00 -9.12 -21.60
N SER A 61 2.93 -8.54 -22.36
CA SER A 61 3.21 -7.08 -22.37
C SER A 61 3.37 -6.45 -20.99
N ASN A 62 4.14 -7.07 -20.08
CA ASN A 62 4.36 -6.56 -18.71
C ASN A 62 3.05 -6.16 -18.01
N ALA A 63 2.06 -7.06 -18.01
CA ALA A 63 0.69 -6.76 -17.66
C ALA A 63 0.56 -6.13 -16.26
N PHE A 64 1.35 -6.60 -15.28
CA PHE A 64 1.36 -6.01 -13.92
C PHE A 64 2.78 -6.00 -13.35
N VAL A 65 3.30 -4.80 -13.11
CA VAL A 65 4.62 -4.61 -12.50
C VAL A 65 4.50 -3.75 -11.26
N THR A 66 4.75 -4.34 -10.09
CA THR A 66 4.72 -3.65 -8.80
C THR A 66 6.12 -3.59 -8.20
N LYS A 67 6.52 -2.42 -7.74
CA LYS A 67 7.78 -2.16 -7.05
C LYS A 67 7.51 -1.49 -5.73
N THR A 68 8.14 -1.97 -4.66
CA THR A 68 8.08 -1.33 -3.35
C THR A 68 9.45 -1.15 -2.77
N VAL A 69 9.60 -0.09 -2.00
CA VAL A 69 10.75 0.13 -1.13
C VAL A 69 10.25 0.70 0.18
N SER A 70 10.78 0.20 1.28
CA SER A 70 10.47 0.74 2.61
C SER A 70 11.71 0.74 3.49
N VAL A 71 11.73 1.72 4.41
CA VAL A 71 12.75 1.83 5.46
C VAL A 71 12.03 2.12 6.76
N ASP A 72 12.36 1.39 7.80
CA ASP A 72 11.79 1.60 9.13
C ASP A 72 12.82 1.44 10.24
N PHE A 73 12.57 2.12 11.35
CA PHE A 73 13.45 2.24 12.50
C PHE A 73 12.68 1.99 13.78
N GLY A 74 13.31 1.29 14.71
CA GLY A 74 12.86 1.28 16.11
C GLY A 74 13.35 2.54 16.82
N VAL A 75 12.43 3.32 17.38
CA VAL A 75 12.73 4.57 18.08
C VAL A 75 12.39 4.46 19.57
N LEU A 76 12.98 5.35 20.39
CA LEU A 76 12.71 5.49 21.83
C LEU A 76 12.98 4.23 22.66
N LYS A 77 13.81 3.29 22.20
CA LYS A 77 14.15 2.03 22.90
C LYS A 77 14.62 2.24 24.35
N ASN A 78 15.24 3.40 24.66
CA ASN A 78 15.78 3.71 26.00
C ASN A 78 14.87 4.62 26.85
N ARG A 79 13.70 5.01 26.34
CA ARG A 79 12.77 5.93 27.01
C ARG A 79 11.40 5.32 27.29
N LEU A 80 11.12 4.19 26.70
CA LEU A 80 9.92 3.39 26.94
C LEU A 80 10.19 2.33 28.00
N ALA A 81 9.13 1.69 28.53
CA ALA A 81 9.29 0.52 29.37
C ALA A 81 10.12 -0.54 28.61
N GLU A 82 10.89 -1.34 29.33
CA GLU A 82 11.91 -2.25 28.78
C GLU A 82 11.40 -3.17 27.66
N ILE A 83 10.09 -3.43 27.65
CA ILE A 83 9.41 -4.35 26.74
C ILE A 83 8.61 -3.62 25.64
N ASP A 84 8.36 -2.32 25.83
CA ASP A 84 7.60 -1.51 24.88
C ASP A 84 8.49 -1.06 23.72
N GLN A 85 7.93 -1.03 22.51
CA GLN A 85 8.64 -0.62 21.29
C GLN A 85 7.82 0.39 20.51
N MET A 86 8.50 1.36 19.91
CA MET A 86 7.90 2.30 18.98
C MET A 86 8.69 2.28 17.67
N GLY A 87 8.00 2.34 16.56
CA GLY A 87 8.60 2.35 15.24
C GLY A 87 8.12 3.50 14.39
N VAL A 88 9.01 3.99 13.54
CA VAL A 88 8.71 4.93 12.44
C VAL A 88 9.22 4.37 11.15
N GLY A 89 8.51 4.61 10.05
CA GLY A 89 8.92 4.12 8.75
C GLY A 89 8.40 4.99 7.62
N ILE A 90 9.04 4.82 6.47
CA ILE A 90 8.63 5.40 5.19
C ILE A 90 8.51 4.30 4.17
N LEU A 91 7.59 4.44 3.23
CA LEU A 91 7.44 3.52 2.13
C LEU A 91 7.15 4.26 0.83
N GLY A 92 7.54 3.64 -0.27
CA GLY A 92 7.19 4.06 -1.61
C GLY A 92 6.77 2.86 -2.43
N VAL A 93 5.72 3.03 -3.23
CA VAL A 93 5.17 1.99 -4.09
C VAL A 93 4.88 2.56 -5.46
N THR A 94 5.23 1.80 -6.48
CA THR A 94 4.84 2.04 -7.87
C THR A 94 4.20 0.78 -8.42
N ASP A 95 2.97 0.91 -8.88
CA ASP A 95 2.22 -0.18 -9.49
C ASP A 95 1.79 0.21 -10.91
N ASN A 96 2.23 -0.57 -11.89
CA ASN A 96 1.93 -0.39 -13.30
C ASN A 96 1.05 -1.53 -13.79
N ALA A 97 -0.09 -1.20 -14.36
CA ALA A 97 -0.99 -2.15 -14.99
C ALA A 97 -1.12 -1.87 -16.48
N GLY A 98 -1.16 -2.93 -17.30
CA GLY A 98 -1.40 -2.84 -18.72
C GLY A 98 -0.31 -2.09 -19.50
N ASP A 99 0.95 -2.38 -19.26
CA ASP A 99 2.10 -1.73 -19.92
C ASP A 99 2.13 -0.19 -19.73
N GLY A 100 1.75 0.24 -18.51
CA GLY A 100 1.72 1.66 -18.14
C GLY A 100 0.47 2.41 -18.61
N ILE A 101 -0.60 1.71 -18.97
CA ILE A 101 -1.93 2.31 -19.17
C ILE A 101 -2.42 2.92 -17.87
N LEU A 102 -2.34 2.15 -16.78
CA LEU A 102 -2.67 2.60 -15.44
C LEU A 102 -1.43 2.54 -14.56
N VAL A 103 -1.04 3.68 -14.03
CA VAL A 103 0.10 3.82 -13.12
C VAL A 103 -0.39 4.38 -11.79
N THR A 104 -0.14 3.65 -10.72
CA THR A 104 -0.42 4.12 -9.36
C THR A 104 0.90 4.25 -8.61
N ASN A 105 1.19 5.44 -8.13
CA ASN A 105 2.34 5.72 -7.28
C ASN A 105 1.83 6.20 -5.94
N TYR A 106 2.37 5.68 -4.85
CA TYR A 106 2.11 6.24 -3.54
C TYR A 106 3.35 6.18 -2.66
N GLY A 107 3.45 7.16 -1.80
CA GLY A 107 4.46 7.23 -0.76
C GLY A 107 3.82 7.59 0.56
N GLY A 108 4.32 7.02 1.65
CA GLY A 108 3.70 7.21 2.94
C GLY A 108 4.69 7.14 4.09
N ILE A 109 4.19 7.61 5.23
CA ILE A 109 4.85 7.50 6.53
C ILE A 109 4.01 6.61 7.43
N SER A 110 4.70 5.82 8.25
CA SER A 110 4.11 4.85 9.15
C SER A 110 4.65 5.04 10.56
N LEU A 111 3.78 4.92 11.55
CA LEU A 111 4.08 4.96 12.98
C LEU A 111 3.45 3.75 13.64
N ALA A 112 4.17 3.09 14.54
CA ALA A 112 3.62 1.98 15.31
C ALA A 112 4.10 2.03 16.76
N TYR A 113 3.24 1.53 17.64
CA TYR A 113 3.55 1.33 19.06
C TYR A 113 3.18 -0.10 19.44
N HIS A 114 4.10 -0.77 20.12
CA HIS A 114 3.96 -2.13 20.59
C HIS A 114 4.05 -2.14 22.11
N LYS A 115 3.00 -2.61 22.74
CA LYS A 115 2.90 -2.76 24.20
C LYS A 115 3.21 -4.18 24.59
N GLY A 116 4.23 -4.39 25.43
CA GLY A 116 4.48 -5.67 26.07
C GLY A 116 3.40 -5.98 27.10
N LEU A 117 2.92 -7.22 27.12
CA LEU A 117 1.88 -7.68 28.05
C LEU A 117 2.45 -8.55 29.17
N ASP A 118 3.64 -9.09 28.96
CA ASP A 118 4.34 -9.95 29.93
C ASP A 118 5.78 -9.45 30.13
N GLU A 119 6.36 -9.78 31.28
CA GLU A 119 7.71 -9.38 31.65
C GLU A 119 8.80 -9.96 30.73
N ASN A 120 8.51 -11.05 30.03
CA ASN A 120 9.43 -11.73 29.12
C ASN A 120 9.31 -11.23 27.67
N GLY A 121 8.32 -10.38 27.35
CA GLY A 121 8.10 -9.84 26.00
C GLY A 121 7.59 -10.81 24.96
N TYR A 122 7.11 -12.01 25.37
CA TYR A 122 6.56 -13.00 24.44
C TYR A 122 5.19 -12.57 23.88
N HIS A 123 4.40 -11.86 24.68
CA HIS A 123 3.09 -11.37 24.27
C HIS A 123 3.12 -9.85 24.11
N GLN A 124 2.77 -9.37 22.93
CA GLN A 124 2.73 -7.94 22.64
C GLN A 124 1.47 -7.62 21.83
N ILE A 125 0.90 -6.46 22.09
CA ILE A 125 -0.15 -5.85 21.25
C ILE A 125 0.46 -4.66 20.52
N GLY A 126 0.31 -4.61 19.20
CA GLY A 126 0.76 -3.52 18.36
C GLY A 126 -0.42 -2.74 17.77
N ALA A 127 -0.29 -1.42 17.74
CA ALA A 127 -1.16 -0.53 16.98
C ALA A 127 -0.29 0.32 16.05
N GLY A 128 -0.72 0.48 14.79
CA GLY A 128 -0.02 1.27 13.79
C GLY A 128 -0.96 2.22 13.09
N PHE A 129 -0.40 3.35 12.66
CA PHE A 129 -1.03 4.33 11.82
C PHE A 129 -0.13 4.63 10.64
N GLN A 130 -0.72 4.73 9.44
CA GLN A 130 -0.03 5.07 8.21
C GLN A 130 -0.86 6.08 7.44
N THR A 131 -0.19 7.05 6.84
CA THR A 131 -0.81 7.95 5.87
C THR A 131 -0.02 7.91 4.59
N THR A 132 -0.73 7.90 3.46
CA THR A 132 -0.13 7.84 2.13
C THR A 132 -0.64 8.96 1.24
N LEU A 133 0.26 9.48 0.42
CA LEU A 133 -0.05 10.37 -0.69
C LEU A 133 0.01 9.54 -1.96
N ALA A 134 -1.11 9.42 -2.64
CA ALA A 134 -1.25 8.61 -3.83
C ALA A 134 -1.54 9.45 -5.07
N SER A 135 -0.94 9.05 -6.18
CA SER A 135 -1.19 9.58 -7.52
C SER A 135 -1.53 8.45 -8.46
N LYS A 136 -2.67 8.52 -9.08
CA LYS A 136 -3.16 7.55 -10.07
C LYS A 136 -3.28 8.20 -11.43
N ARG A 137 -2.59 7.66 -12.43
CA ARG A 137 -2.56 8.15 -13.79
C ARG A 137 -3.08 7.10 -14.75
N LEU A 138 -4.05 7.46 -15.55
CA LEU A 138 -4.56 6.68 -16.66
C LEU A 138 -4.14 7.35 -17.98
N ASP A 139 -3.45 6.60 -18.83
CA ASP A 139 -3.05 7.02 -20.17
C ASP A 139 -4.04 6.46 -21.20
N ILE A 140 -4.97 7.32 -21.64
CA ILE A 140 -6.03 6.94 -22.58
C ILE A 140 -5.47 6.62 -23.98
N THR A 141 -4.31 7.17 -24.33
CA THR A 141 -3.71 6.93 -25.65
C THR A 141 -3.28 5.48 -25.86
N LYS A 142 -3.08 4.75 -24.75
CA LYS A 142 -2.70 3.33 -24.76
C LYS A 142 -3.89 2.38 -24.60
N VAL A 143 -5.08 2.90 -24.28
CA VAL A 143 -6.30 2.10 -24.15
C VAL A 143 -6.75 1.67 -25.53
N LYS A 144 -7.16 0.43 -25.64
CA LYS A 144 -7.73 -0.14 -26.87
C LYS A 144 -9.23 -0.29 -26.71
N PHE A 145 -9.98 0.21 -27.67
CA PHE A 145 -11.43 0.19 -27.69
C PHE A 145 -11.94 -0.86 -28.67
N GLU A 146 -13.15 -1.35 -28.47
CA GLU A 146 -13.76 -2.40 -29.29
C GLU A 146 -13.90 -1.97 -30.76
N ASP A 147 -14.23 -0.71 -31.01
CA ASP A 147 -14.37 -0.13 -32.35
C ASP A 147 -13.09 -0.13 -33.20
N GLN A 148 -11.93 -0.30 -32.53
CA GLN A 148 -10.63 -0.44 -33.20
C GLN A 148 -10.32 -1.87 -33.64
N LEU A 149 -11.12 -2.86 -33.19
CA LEU A 149 -10.88 -4.27 -33.50
C LEU A 149 -11.29 -4.58 -34.92
N THR A 150 -10.32 -4.99 -35.73
CA THR A 150 -10.50 -5.45 -37.10
C THR A 150 -10.07 -6.92 -37.24
N PRO A 151 -10.35 -7.61 -38.35
CA PRO A 151 -9.81 -8.95 -38.58
C PRO A 151 -8.29 -9.04 -38.55
N LEU A 152 -7.59 -7.90 -38.69
CA LEU A 152 -6.13 -7.78 -38.62
C LEU A 152 -5.64 -7.35 -37.22
N GLY A 153 -6.52 -7.27 -36.22
CA GLY A 153 -6.24 -6.82 -34.85
C GLY A 153 -6.69 -5.39 -34.59
N PHE A 154 -6.12 -4.75 -33.55
CA PHE A 154 -6.48 -3.38 -33.16
C PHE A 154 -5.78 -2.33 -34.04
N THR A 155 -6.21 -2.21 -35.30
CA THR A 155 -5.63 -1.30 -36.30
C THR A 155 -6.57 -0.15 -36.68
N GLY A 156 -7.83 -0.19 -36.23
CA GLY A 156 -8.82 0.84 -36.49
C GLY A 156 -8.56 2.14 -35.70
N VAL A 157 -9.23 3.21 -36.11
CA VAL A 157 -9.27 4.48 -35.41
C VAL A 157 -10.52 4.48 -34.54
N THR A 158 -10.38 4.83 -33.24
CA THR A 158 -11.54 4.92 -32.36
C THR A 158 -12.40 6.14 -32.67
N SER A 159 -13.71 5.98 -32.57
CA SER A 159 -14.69 7.06 -32.62
C SER A 159 -14.82 7.82 -31.29
N GLU A 160 -14.22 7.28 -30.22
CA GLU A 160 -14.25 7.91 -28.91
C GLU A 160 -13.39 9.18 -28.87
N ILE A 161 -13.97 10.28 -28.43
CA ILE A 161 -13.30 11.58 -28.35
C ILE A 161 -12.97 11.88 -26.90
N PHE A 162 -11.70 11.86 -26.54
CA PHE A 162 -11.21 12.26 -25.24
C PHE A 162 -10.55 13.63 -25.30
N THR A 163 -11.07 14.56 -24.51
CA THR A 163 -10.48 15.91 -24.38
C THR A 163 -9.11 15.84 -23.71
N ASN A 164 -8.94 14.96 -22.72
CA ASN A 164 -7.70 14.75 -22.02
C ASN A 164 -7.10 13.39 -22.37
N LYS A 165 -5.90 13.38 -22.89
CA LYS A 165 -5.16 12.15 -23.22
C LYS A 165 -4.65 11.42 -21.96
N GLN A 166 -4.54 12.12 -20.84
CA GLN A 166 -4.13 11.57 -19.54
C GLN A 166 -5.04 12.08 -18.44
N ILE A 167 -5.50 11.17 -17.60
CA ILE A 167 -6.29 11.50 -16.40
C ILE A 167 -5.40 11.24 -15.19
N ASN A 168 -5.20 12.27 -14.37
CA ASN A 168 -4.43 12.18 -13.14
C ASN A 168 -5.34 12.49 -11.96
N VAL A 169 -5.31 11.64 -10.94
CA VAL A 169 -6.03 11.81 -9.68
C VAL A 169 -5.04 11.68 -8.53
N ASN A 170 -5.01 12.66 -7.65
CA ASN A 170 -4.20 12.64 -6.43
C ASN A 170 -5.14 12.57 -5.23
N TYR A 171 -4.79 11.76 -4.25
CA TYR A 171 -5.56 11.62 -3.01
C TYR A 171 -4.64 11.26 -1.84
N VAL A 172 -5.17 11.46 -0.65
CA VAL A 172 -4.53 11.09 0.63
C VAL A 172 -5.34 9.94 1.22
N ASP A 173 -4.63 8.93 1.71
CA ASP A 173 -5.21 7.76 2.35
C ASP A 173 -4.58 7.52 3.72
#